data_1a8158a172b5ed38275cd97f89f3f66a
#
_entry.id   1a8158a172b5ed38275cd97f89f3f66a
#
_cell.length_a   1.000
_cell.length_b   1.000
_cell.length_c   1.000
_cell.angle_alpha   90.00
_cell.angle_beta   90.00
_cell.angle_gamma   90.00
#
_symmetry.space_group_name_H-M   'P 1'
#
loop_
_entity.id
_entity.type
_entity.pdbx_description
1 polymer ?
#
loop_
_entity_poly.entity_id
_entity_poly.type
_entity_poly.pdbx_seq_one_letter_code
_entity_poly.pdbx_strand_id
1 'polypeptide(L)'
;EVLDEVKVVTRGNTTIMSTRGPLIEQVITGEELCKAACCNLGESFTTNASVDVAYADAVTGAKQIQLLGLTGKYVQMMTENMPNFRGISALYGLNYVPGPWMSAISVSKGAGSVINGYEAIAGQISVDYKKPATSEKIFVNAYGNSEGMIEFNANTGIRLNDKWSTAILAHGDWLTMEHDGN
;
A
#
# COMPACT_ATOMS: atom_id res chain seq x y z
N GLU A 1 -45.69 -14.44 -3.80
CA GLU A 1 -45.08 -13.12 -3.52
C GLU A 1 -43.55 -13.34 -3.49
N VAL A 2 -42.85 -12.95 -4.55
CA VAL A 2 -41.40 -13.05 -4.65
C VAL A 2 -40.86 -11.77 -4.01
N LEU A 3 -40.18 -11.93 -2.87
CA LEU A 3 -39.51 -10.81 -2.22
C LEU A 3 -38.34 -10.38 -3.10
N ASP A 4 -38.37 -9.13 -3.56
CA ASP A 4 -37.26 -8.51 -4.26
C ASP A 4 -36.01 -8.47 -3.35
N GLU A 5 -34.88 -8.89 -3.91
CA GLU A 5 -33.58 -8.88 -3.25
C GLU A 5 -33.21 -7.44 -2.89
N VAL A 6 -33.24 -7.11 -1.60
CA VAL A 6 -32.80 -5.80 -1.12
C VAL A 6 -31.28 -5.73 -1.24
N LYS A 7 -30.80 -5.13 -2.31
CA LYS A 7 -29.40 -4.78 -2.48
C LYS A 7 -29.02 -3.67 -1.52
N VAL A 8 -28.50 -4.00 -0.35
CA VAL A 8 -27.89 -3.03 0.56
C VAL A 8 -26.56 -2.59 -0.04
N VAL A 9 -26.58 -1.47 -0.75
CA VAL A 9 -25.35 -0.80 -1.19
C VAL A 9 -24.87 0.03 0.00
N THR A 10 -24.07 -0.57 0.85
CA THR A 10 -23.27 0.16 1.82
C THR A 10 -22.17 0.90 1.05
N ARG A 11 -22.19 2.22 1.03
CA ARG A 11 -21.00 3.00 0.64
C ARG A 11 -19.92 2.68 1.66
N GLY A 12 -18.96 1.87 1.25
CA GLY A 12 -18.05 1.18 2.13
C GLY A 12 -17.22 2.14 2.96
N ASN A 13 -17.03 1.77 4.21
CA ASN A 13 -15.90 2.24 4.98
C ASN A 13 -14.63 1.97 4.16
N THR A 14 -13.76 2.95 4.11
CA THR A 14 -12.49 2.90 3.40
C THR A 14 -11.56 1.81 3.92
N THR A 15 -11.78 1.38 5.15
CA THR A 15 -11.11 0.25 5.79
C THR A 15 -12.10 -0.85 6.11
N ILE A 16 -11.82 -2.06 5.63
CA ILE A 16 -12.68 -3.24 5.82
C ILE A 16 -11.96 -4.21 6.75
N MET A 17 -12.64 -4.65 7.82
CA MET A 17 -12.15 -5.74 8.65
C MET A 17 -12.71 -7.07 8.13
N SER A 18 -11.84 -7.97 7.73
CA SER A 18 -12.19 -9.32 7.29
C SER A 18 -11.94 -10.30 8.43
N THR A 19 -12.97 -11.06 8.80
CA THR A 19 -12.89 -12.14 9.78
C THR A 19 -13.06 -13.52 9.13
N ARG A 20 -12.93 -13.59 7.81
CA ARG A 20 -13.16 -14.82 7.05
C ARG A 20 -12.09 -15.90 7.24
N GLY A 21 -10.95 -15.56 7.83
CA GLY A 21 -9.84 -16.46 8.11
C GLY A 21 -9.57 -16.61 9.62
N PRO A 22 -8.58 -17.43 9.99
CA PRO A 22 -8.12 -17.56 11.37
C PRO A 22 -7.45 -16.30 11.91
N LEU A 23 -7.10 -15.36 11.04
CA LEU A 23 -6.47 -14.09 11.37
C LEU A 23 -7.46 -12.95 11.12
N ILE A 24 -7.41 -11.93 11.99
CA ILE A 24 -8.13 -10.67 11.79
C ILE A 24 -7.32 -9.88 10.79
N GLU A 25 -7.88 -9.68 9.61
CA GLU A 25 -7.27 -8.94 8.53
C GLU A 25 -7.99 -7.58 8.35
N GLN A 26 -7.22 -6.53 8.31
CA GLN A 26 -7.67 -5.19 8.01
C GLN A 26 -7.24 -4.82 6.60
N VAL A 27 -8.19 -4.53 5.73
CA VAL A 27 -7.92 -4.14 4.35
C VAL A 27 -8.13 -2.63 4.20
N ILE A 28 -7.07 -1.92 3.83
CA ILE A 28 -7.07 -0.51 3.47
C ILE A 28 -7.30 -0.45 1.96
N THR A 29 -8.39 0.17 1.54
CA THR A 29 -8.75 0.22 0.11
C THR A 29 -8.05 1.36 -0.62
N GLY A 30 -7.98 1.27 -1.96
CA GLY A 30 -7.41 2.32 -2.80
C GLY A 30 -8.09 3.68 -2.62
N GLU A 31 -9.38 3.73 -2.27
CA GLU A 31 -10.06 4.99 -1.97
C GLU A 31 -9.52 5.68 -0.72
N GLU A 32 -9.17 4.92 0.31
CA GLU A 32 -8.53 5.46 1.51
C GLU A 32 -7.12 5.93 1.22
N LEU A 33 -6.36 5.16 0.46
CA LEU A 33 -5.02 5.52 0.01
C LEU A 33 -5.02 6.84 -0.79
N CYS A 34 -6.01 7.04 -1.66
CA CYS A 34 -6.16 8.29 -2.40
C CYS A 34 -6.55 9.47 -1.50
N LYS A 35 -7.37 9.26 -0.46
CA LYS A 35 -7.74 10.32 0.49
C LYS A 35 -6.57 10.79 1.34
N ALA A 36 -5.70 9.87 1.71
CA ALA A 36 -4.51 10.17 2.47
C ALA A 36 -3.44 10.93 1.66
N ALA A 37 -3.68 11.14 0.35
CA ALA A 37 -2.72 11.76 -0.59
C ALA A 37 -1.32 11.13 -0.47
N CYS A 38 -1.28 9.80 -0.33
CA CYS A 38 -0.07 9.05 -0.04
C CYS A 38 0.86 9.02 -1.25
N CYS A 39 2.03 9.63 -1.13
CA CYS A 39 3.04 9.61 -2.18
C CYS A 39 3.71 8.24 -2.29
N ASN A 40 3.88 7.55 -1.16
CA ASN A 40 4.52 6.23 -1.12
C ASN A 40 3.87 5.27 -0.10
N LEU A 41 4.28 4.00 -0.15
CA LEU A 41 3.76 2.96 0.74
C LEU A 41 3.95 3.30 2.23
N GLY A 42 5.08 3.91 2.61
CA GLY A 42 5.33 4.29 3.99
C GLY A 42 4.30 5.32 4.50
N GLU A 43 3.91 6.28 3.68
CA GLU A 43 2.92 7.29 4.04
C GLU A 43 1.50 6.73 4.11
N SER A 44 1.22 5.68 3.36
CA SER A 44 -0.09 5.01 3.37
C SER A 44 -0.51 4.50 4.75
N PHE A 45 0.45 4.27 5.64
CA PHE A 45 0.17 3.80 6.99
C PHE A 45 -0.04 4.92 8.01
N THR A 46 0.28 6.18 7.69
CA THR A 46 0.17 7.30 8.64
C THR A 46 -1.26 7.57 9.10
N THR A 47 -2.24 7.23 8.29
CA THR A 47 -3.67 7.36 8.61
C THR A 47 -4.26 6.11 9.27
N ASN A 48 -3.48 5.02 9.36
CA ASN A 48 -3.94 3.75 9.89
C ASN A 48 -3.45 3.54 11.33
N ALA A 49 -4.36 3.54 12.29
CA ALA A 49 -4.05 3.32 13.70
C ALA A 49 -3.49 1.91 14.03
N SER A 50 -3.46 1.01 13.07
CA SER A 50 -3.00 -0.37 13.26
C SER A 50 -1.53 -0.57 12.96
N VAL A 51 -0.92 0.35 12.21
CA VAL A 51 0.47 0.27 11.75
C VAL A 51 1.15 1.58 12.06
N ASP A 52 2.23 1.53 12.79
CA ASP A 52 3.07 2.69 13.05
C ASP A 52 4.24 2.72 12.06
N VAL A 53 4.58 3.91 11.61
CA VAL A 53 5.75 4.15 10.78
C VAL A 53 6.69 5.08 11.52
N ALA A 54 7.85 4.56 11.85
CA ALA A 54 8.91 5.33 12.50
C ALA A 54 10.07 5.57 11.53
N TYR A 55 10.75 6.68 11.67
CA TYR A 55 12.01 6.90 10.97
C TYR A 55 13.10 6.02 11.61
N ALA A 56 13.71 5.17 10.82
CA ALA A 56 14.82 4.33 11.26
C ALA A 56 16.15 5.09 11.25
N ASP A 57 16.26 6.08 10.37
CA ASP A 57 17.42 6.96 10.25
C ASP A 57 16.96 8.35 9.79
N ALA A 58 17.37 9.37 10.55
CA ALA A 58 17.03 10.76 10.29
C ALA A 58 17.77 11.35 9.08
N VAL A 59 18.94 10.81 8.73
CA VAL A 59 19.78 11.32 7.65
C VAL A 59 19.30 10.81 6.30
N THR A 60 18.99 9.52 6.21
CA THR A 60 18.59 8.87 4.96
C THR A 60 17.07 8.89 4.74
N GLY A 61 16.29 9.32 5.74
CA GLY A 61 14.84 9.28 5.68
C GLY A 61 14.26 7.86 5.63
N ALA A 62 15.07 6.83 5.94
CA ALA A 62 14.62 5.44 5.94
C ALA A 62 13.47 5.26 6.93
N LYS A 63 12.38 4.69 6.46
CA LYS A 63 11.17 4.42 7.26
C LYS A 63 11.12 2.95 7.64
N GLN A 64 10.65 2.70 8.84
CA GLN A 64 10.49 1.36 9.41
C GLN A 64 9.05 1.17 9.88
N ILE A 65 8.44 0.10 9.44
CA ILE A 65 7.12 -0.29 9.93
C ILE A 65 7.26 -0.90 11.33
N GLN A 66 6.34 -0.53 12.20
CA GLN A 66 6.15 -1.15 13.50
C GLN A 66 4.72 -1.68 13.60
N LEU A 67 4.58 -2.91 14.04
CA LEU A 67 3.30 -3.55 14.26
C LEU A 67 3.27 -4.13 15.67
N LEU A 68 2.22 -3.82 16.44
CA LEU A 68 2.10 -4.22 17.84
C LEU A 68 3.29 -3.79 18.71
N GLY A 69 3.93 -2.66 18.39
CA GLY A 69 5.13 -2.17 19.10
C GLY A 69 6.43 -2.92 18.76
N LEU A 70 6.37 -3.89 17.83
CA LEU A 70 7.55 -4.63 17.36
C LEU A 70 8.09 -4.03 16.08
N THR A 71 9.41 -4.03 15.96
CA THR A 71 10.11 -3.46 14.79
C THR A 71 9.87 -4.27 13.52
N GLY A 72 10.09 -3.67 12.37
CA GLY A 72 9.85 -4.26 11.05
C GLY A 72 10.54 -5.60 10.76
N LYS A 73 11.53 -6.00 11.57
CA LYS A 73 12.15 -7.34 11.49
C LYS A 73 11.19 -8.49 11.79
N TYR A 74 10.13 -8.19 12.55
CA TYR A 74 9.10 -9.16 12.96
C TYR A 74 7.80 -9.04 12.14
N VAL A 75 7.80 -8.14 11.17
CA VAL A 75 6.68 -7.90 10.26
C VAL A 75 7.06 -8.41 8.88
N GLN A 76 6.29 -9.34 8.35
CA GLN A 76 6.50 -9.83 7.00
C GLN A 76 5.82 -8.94 5.98
N MET A 77 6.61 -8.37 5.08
CA MET A 77 6.11 -7.64 3.94
C MET A 77 5.90 -8.58 2.76
N MET A 78 4.76 -8.44 2.11
CA MET A 78 4.40 -9.23 0.94
C MET A 78 3.91 -8.31 -0.18
N THR A 79 4.13 -8.75 -1.40
CA THR A 79 3.53 -8.16 -2.60
C THR A 79 2.78 -9.28 -3.32
N GLU A 80 1.48 -9.10 -3.54
CA GLU A 80 0.65 -10.12 -4.18
C GLU A 80 0.74 -11.48 -3.48
N ASN A 81 0.72 -11.49 -2.15
CA ASN A 81 0.92 -12.66 -1.29
C ASN A 81 2.27 -13.38 -1.44
N MET A 82 3.24 -12.76 -2.09
CA MET A 82 4.62 -13.26 -2.15
C MET A 82 5.51 -12.46 -1.21
N PRO A 83 6.31 -13.11 -0.34
CA PRO A 83 7.24 -12.41 0.54
C PRO A 83 8.19 -11.51 -0.25
N ASN A 84 8.22 -10.23 0.11
CA ASN A 84 9.04 -9.21 -0.52
C ASN A 84 9.58 -8.25 0.56
N PHE A 85 10.50 -7.34 0.20
CA PHE A 85 11.11 -6.37 1.10
C PHE A 85 11.75 -7.00 2.34
N ARG A 86 12.69 -7.90 2.12
CA ARG A 86 13.47 -8.57 3.19
C ARG A 86 14.80 -7.89 3.44
N GLY A 87 15.29 -7.94 4.69
CA GLY A 87 16.58 -7.40 5.07
C GLY A 87 16.67 -5.88 4.84
N ILE A 88 17.69 -5.42 4.14
CA ILE A 88 17.92 -4.00 3.87
C ILE A 88 16.79 -3.40 3.03
N SER A 89 16.23 -4.15 2.10
CA SER A 89 15.12 -3.67 1.27
C SER A 89 13.85 -3.38 2.06
N ALA A 90 13.68 -3.95 3.24
CA ALA A 90 12.54 -3.66 4.11
C ALA A 90 12.53 -2.22 4.63
N LEU A 91 13.70 -1.59 4.79
CA LEU A 91 13.83 -0.21 5.24
C LEU A 91 13.57 0.80 4.12
N TYR A 92 14.09 0.52 2.94
CA TYR A 92 14.01 1.46 1.81
C TYR A 92 12.85 1.18 0.86
N GLY A 93 12.40 -0.06 0.77
CA GLY A 93 11.35 -0.49 -0.15
C GLY A 93 10.02 0.25 0.04
N LEU A 94 9.75 0.72 1.26
CA LEU A 94 8.54 1.49 1.57
C LEU A 94 8.46 2.82 0.83
N ASN A 95 9.60 3.42 0.52
CA ASN A 95 9.66 4.70 -0.18
C ASN A 95 9.55 4.54 -1.71
N TYR A 96 9.85 3.33 -2.23
CA TYR A 96 9.88 3.07 -3.67
C TYR A 96 8.57 2.54 -4.24
N VAL A 97 7.56 2.30 -3.42
CA VAL A 97 6.22 1.88 -3.88
C VAL A 97 5.30 3.09 -3.93
N PRO A 98 4.98 3.62 -5.12
CA PRO A 98 4.08 4.76 -5.23
C PRO A 98 2.67 4.43 -4.78
N GLY A 99 2.05 5.34 -4.02
CA GLY A 99 0.68 5.18 -3.54
C GLY A 99 -0.34 4.87 -4.64
N PRO A 100 -0.33 5.61 -5.75
CA PRO A 100 -1.28 5.42 -6.85
C PRO A 100 -1.19 4.07 -7.58
N TRP A 101 -0.12 3.29 -7.39
CA TRP A 101 0.01 1.96 -7.98
C TRP A 101 -0.74 0.89 -7.19
N MET A 102 -1.01 1.16 -5.91
CA MET A 102 -1.66 0.22 -5.01
C MET A 102 -3.17 0.20 -5.20
N SER A 103 -3.76 -0.98 -5.18
CA SER A 103 -5.21 -1.18 -5.15
C SER A 103 -5.72 -1.41 -3.74
N ALA A 104 -4.94 -2.08 -2.92
CA ALA A 104 -5.26 -2.34 -1.52
C ALA A 104 -3.99 -2.68 -0.73
N ILE A 105 -4.07 -2.49 0.58
CA ILE A 105 -3.08 -2.97 1.54
C ILE A 105 -3.81 -3.79 2.59
N SER A 106 -3.41 -5.04 2.76
CA SER A 106 -3.94 -5.94 3.78
C SER A 106 -2.98 -6.02 4.95
N VAL A 107 -3.47 -5.74 6.14
CA VAL A 107 -2.72 -5.82 7.40
C VAL A 107 -3.32 -6.92 8.27
N SER A 108 -2.54 -7.95 8.54
CA SER A 108 -2.90 -9.06 9.44
C SER A 108 -2.01 -9.01 10.68
N LYS A 109 -2.63 -9.01 11.85
CA LYS A 109 -1.93 -8.96 13.15
C LYS A 109 -1.78 -10.36 13.74
N GLY A 110 -0.63 -10.62 14.36
CA GLY A 110 -0.30 -11.90 14.96
C GLY A 110 0.56 -12.78 14.07
N ALA A 111 0.86 -13.99 14.56
CA ALA A 111 1.72 -14.92 13.82
C ALA A 111 1.10 -15.30 12.48
N GLY A 112 1.83 -15.07 11.41
CA GLY A 112 1.40 -15.38 10.07
C GLY A 112 1.45 -16.89 9.73
N SER A 113 1.00 -17.21 8.53
CA SER A 113 1.09 -18.58 8.02
C SER A 113 2.54 -18.98 7.76
N VAL A 114 2.91 -20.17 8.22
CA VAL A 114 4.25 -20.75 7.99
C VAL A 114 4.55 -20.93 6.50
N ILE A 115 3.51 -21.04 5.67
CA ILE A 115 3.63 -21.16 4.20
C ILE A 115 4.36 -19.94 3.62
N ASN A 116 4.12 -18.75 4.19
CA ASN A 116 4.70 -17.50 3.71
C ASN A 116 6.12 -17.23 4.28
N GLY A 117 6.57 -18.04 5.22
CA GLY A 117 7.87 -17.90 5.89
C GLY A 117 7.75 -17.70 7.39
N TYR A 118 8.89 -17.51 8.05
CA TYR A 118 9.01 -17.45 9.51
C TYR A 118 9.10 -16.03 10.07
N GLU A 119 9.12 -15.01 9.22
CA GLU A 119 9.35 -13.62 9.64
C GLU A 119 8.10 -12.96 10.22
N ALA A 120 6.92 -13.53 10.00
CA ALA A 120 5.63 -12.99 10.43
C ALA A 120 5.34 -13.33 11.90
N ILE A 121 6.05 -12.70 12.83
CA ILE A 121 5.82 -12.87 14.28
C ILE A 121 4.79 -11.85 14.78
N ALA A 122 4.96 -10.58 14.43
CA ALA A 122 4.04 -9.50 14.79
C ALA A 122 2.86 -9.40 13.83
N GLY A 123 3.07 -9.76 12.56
CA GLY A 123 2.03 -9.74 11.55
C GLY A 123 2.56 -9.78 10.13
N GLN A 124 1.63 -9.67 9.19
CA GLN A 124 1.89 -9.64 7.76
C GLN A 124 1.24 -8.41 7.15
N ILE A 125 1.92 -7.78 6.21
CA ILE A 125 1.40 -6.68 5.41
C ILE A 125 1.55 -7.09 3.94
N SER A 126 0.43 -7.21 3.24
CA SER A 126 0.40 -7.51 1.80
C SER A 126 -0.05 -6.30 1.02
N VAL A 127 0.72 -5.96 0.00
CA VAL A 127 0.42 -4.89 -0.94
C VAL A 127 -0.08 -5.50 -2.24
N ASP A 128 -1.27 -5.12 -2.64
CA ASP A 128 -1.84 -5.52 -3.91
C ASP A 128 -1.77 -4.35 -4.90
N TYR A 129 -1.24 -4.61 -6.09
CA TYR A 129 -1.19 -3.61 -7.15
C TYR A 129 -2.47 -3.58 -7.99
N LYS A 130 -2.69 -2.46 -8.66
CA LYS A 130 -3.77 -2.32 -9.62
C LYS A 130 -3.66 -3.36 -10.73
N LYS A 131 -4.74 -4.09 -10.99
CA LYS A 131 -4.79 -5.13 -12.02
C LYS A 131 -5.28 -4.54 -13.34
N PRO A 132 -4.79 -5.04 -14.50
CA PRO A 132 -5.23 -4.54 -15.81
C PRO A 132 -6.73 -4.62 -16.03
N ALA A 133 -7.39 -5.63 -15.43
CA ALA A 133 -8.82 -5.86 -15.61
C ALA A 133 -9.70 -4.89 -14.79
N THR A 134 -9.17 -4.36 -13.67
CA THR A 134 -9.89 -3.49 -12.74
C THR A 134 -9.38 -2.06 -12.73
N SER A 135 -8.26 -1.80 -13.42
CA SER A 135 -7.68 -0.47 -13.55
C SER A 135 -8.51 0.41 -14.46
N GLU A 136 -8.49 1.69 -14.16
CA GLU A 136 -9.02 2.71 -15.05
C GLU A 136 -8.27 2.71 -16.39
N LYS A 137 -8.96 3.07 -17.47
CA LYS A 137 -8.33 3.14 -18.78
C LYS A 137 -7.16 4.11 -18.83
N ILE A 138 -7.30 5.23 -18.15
CA ILE A 138 -6.25 6.23 -17.98
C ILE A 138 -6.46 6.87 -16.61
N PHE A 139 -5.43 6.89 -15.81
CA PHE A 139 -5.35 7.61 -14.54
C PHE A 139 -4.10 8.48 -14.56
N VAL A 140 -4.26 9.75 -14.22
CA VAL A 140 -3.16 10.71 -14.08
C VAL A 140 -3.34 11.44 -12.77
N ASN A 141 -2.29 11.50 -11.99
CA ASN A 141 -2.23 12.23 -10.74
C ASN A 141 -0.97 13.09 -10.72
N ALA A 142 -1.11 14.34 -10.32
CA ALA A 142 -0.01 15.26 -10.07
C ALA A 142 -0.14 15.79 -8.65
N TYR A 143 0.93 15.72 -7.89
CA TYR A 143 1.01 16.22 -6.53
C TYR A 143 2.18 17.19 -6.40
N GLY A 144 1.99 18.25 -5.61
CA GLY A 144 3.04 19.19 -5.28
C GLY A 144 2.87 19.70 -3.86
N ASN A 145 3.98 19.90 -3.15
CA ASN A 145 3.99 20.46 -1.81
C ASN A 145 4.77 21.77 -1.72
N SER A 146 4.64 22.46 -0.59
CA SER A 146 5.34 23.73 -0.33
C SER A 146 6.85 23.57 -0.14
N GLU A 147 7.34 22.34 0.04
CA GLU A 147 8.76 22.00 0.17
C GLU A 147 9.45 21.81 -1.18
N GLY A 148 8.75 22.11 -2.29
CA GLY A 148 9.29 22.05 -3.65
C GLY A 148 9.33 20.64 -4.23
N MET A 149 8.63 19.66 -3.64
CA MET A 149 8.46 18.33 -4.20
C MET A 149 7.33 18.37 -5.24
N ILE A 150 7.59 17.81 -6.40
CA ILE A 150 6.60 17.60 -7.45
C ILE A 150 6.61 16.11 -7.78
N GLU A 151 5.45 15.49 -7.79
CA GLU A 151 5.25 14.09 -8.10
C GLU A 151 4.25 13.95 -9.25
N PHE A 152 4.54 13.06 -10.17
CA PHE A 152 3.67 12.74 -11.29
C PHE A 152 3.47 11.24 -11.38
N ASN A 153 2.21 10.80 -11.42
CA ASN A 153 1.82 9.41 -11.58
C ASN A 153 0.91 9.27 -12.78
N ALA A 154 1.16 8.25 -13.60
CA ALA A 154 0.28 7.86 -14.68
C ALA A 154 0.13 6.34 -14.70
N ASN A 155 -1.08 5.86 -14.82
CA ASN A 155 -1.33 4.44 -15.02
C ASN A 155 -2.43 4.20 -16.05
N THR A 156 -2.34 3.08 -16.75
CA THR A 156 -3.33 2.66 -17.75
C THR A 156 -3.47 1.15 -17.76
N GLY A 157 -4.72 0.67 -17.85
CA GLY A 157 -5.04 -0.73 -18.05
C GLY A 157 -5.53 -0.96 -19.48
N ILE A 158 -4.85 -1.81 -20.24
CA ILE A 158 -5.15 -2.08 -21.63
C ILE A 158 -5.51 -3.57 -21.79
N ARG A 159 -6.69 -3.84 -22.33
CA ARG A 159 -7.07 -5.18 -22.77
C ARG A 159 -6.63 -5.37 -24.22
N LEU A 160 -5.65 -6.23 -24.45
CA LEU A 160 -5.13 -6.52 -25.79
C LEU A 160 -6.05 -7.47 -26.54
N ASN A 161 -6.55 -8.51 -25.86
CA ASN A 161 -7.53 -9.46 -26.37
C ASN A 161 -8.23 -10.19 -25.21
N ASP A 162 -9.07 -11.19 -25.49
CA ASP A 162 -9.80 -11.94 -24.45
C ASP A 162 -8.92 -12.74 -23.47
N LYS A 163 -7.66 -12.98 -23.85
CA LYS A 163 -6.70 -13.76 -23.04
C LYS A 163 -5.60 -12.91 -22.43
N TRP A 164 -5.33 -11.73 -23.00
CA TRP A 164 -4.21 -10.88 -22.60
C TRP A 164 -4.68 -9.49 -22.22
N SER A 165 -4.26 -9.05 -21.06
CA SER A 165 -4.38 -7.67 -20.60
C SER A 165 -3.07 -7.22 -19.98
N THR A 166 -2.75 -5.94 -20.08
CA THR A 166 -1.54 -5.34 -19.52
C THR A 166 -1.89 -4.07 -18.78
N ALA A 167 -1.10 -3.75 -17.75
CA ALA A 167 -1.11 -2.44 -17.11
C ALA A 167 0.27 -1.81 -17.25
N ILE A 168 0.28 -0.52 -17.50
CA ILE A 168 1.50 0.29 -17.50
C ILE A 168 1.35 1.27 -16.35
N LEU A 169 2.33 1.25 -15.44
CA LEU A 169 2.40 2.11 -14.28
C LEU A 169 3.67 2.96 -14.41
N ALA A 170 3.53 4.27 -14.36
CA ALA A 170 4.62 5.21 -14.45
C ALA A 170 4.58 6.15 -13.24
N HIS A 171 5.74 6.43 -12.68
CA HIS A 171 5.94 7.33 -11.56
C HIS A 171 7.21 8.13 -11.76
N GLY A 172 7.18 9.40 -11.37
CA GLY A 172 8.34 10.27 -11.33
C GLY A 172 8.15 11.30 -10.24
N ASP A 173 9.20 11.53 -9.49
CA ASP A 173 9.28 12.54 -8.45
C ASP A 173 10.45 13.47 -8.72
N TRP A 174 10.28 14.72 -8.36
CA TRP A 174 11.29 15.76 -8.51
C TRP A 174 11.29 16.64 -7.27
N LEU A 175 12.44 16.78 -6.64
CA LEU A 175 12.66 17.69 -5.52
C LEU A 175 13.41 18.94 -6.03
N THR A 176 12.78 20.11 -5.96
CA THR A 176 13.31 21.35 -6.51
C THR A 176 14.08 22.20 -5.50
N MET A 177 13.87 21.98 -4.20
CA MET A 177 14.59 22.70 -3.14
C MET A 177 15.74 21.87 -2.62
N GLU A 178 16.96 22.30 -2.86
CA GLU A 178 18.10 21.96 -2.02
C GLU A 178 17.85 22.55 -0.64
N HIS A 179 17.81 21.70 0.37
CA HIS A 179 17.83 22.16 1.75
C HIS A 179 19.26 22.66 2.01
N ASP A 180 19.51 23.93 1.80
CA ASP A 180 20.74 24.58 2.25
C ASP A 180 20.79 24.44 3.76
N GLY A 181 21.54 23.41 4.20
CA GLY A 181 21.87 23.23 5.61
C GLY A 181 22.74 24.39 6.08
N ASN A 182 22.12 25.33 6.76
CA ASN A 182 22.79 26.33 7.59
C ASN A 182 22.60 25.94 9.04
#